data_8d87ae9041f7aa799be51ea25ab8a9eb
#
_entry.id   8d87ae9041f7aa799be51ea25ab8a9eb
#
_cell.length_a   1.000
_cell.length_b   1.000
_cell.length_c   1.000
_cell.angle_alpha   90.00
_cell.angle_beta   90.00
_cell.angle_gamma   90.00
#
_symmetry.space_group_name_H-M   'P 1'
#
loop_
_entity.id
_entity.type
_entity.pdbx_description
1 polymer ?
#
loop_
_entity_poly.entity_id
_entity_poly.type
_entity_poly.pdbx_seq_one_letter_code
_entity_poly.pdbx_strand_id
1 'polypeptide(L)'
;YRTDHHWTTLGAYYAYQQFCETLGLTPFDRDAHTAETCEDFYGTHYSKARTWNAEPDTITWYDLQNSLTVWNVTGPGQPTEGTTTGLYDLDKLRVYDKYAMFLHGNNGLSRVEGSGTGKILVIKDSYANSFVPYLTANYAAIDVVDFRNYNYGLDQLIAANDYDQILVLYSYASFTTDPYLYRAGVAG
;
A
#
# COMPACT_ATOMS: atom_id res chain seq x y z
N TYR A 1 -7.66 -7.87 10.96
CA TYR A 1 -8.09 -7.29 12.24
C TYR A 1 -9.48 -7.82 12.62
N ARG A 2 -9.84 -7.73 13.88
CA ARG A 2 -11.18 -8.11 14.37
C ARG A 2 -12.21 -7.00 14.14
N THR A 3 -11.75 -5.77 14.27
CA THR A 3 -12.61 -4.57 14.21
C THR A 3 -12.57 -3.87 12.86
N ASP A 4 -11.71 -4.31 11.95
CA ASP A 4 -11.49 -3.72 10.63
C ASP A 4 -11.55 -4.75 9.50
N HIS A 5 -11.83 -4.30 8.27
CA HIS A 5 -11.91 -5.17 7.10
C HIS A 5 -10.55 -5.52 6.49
N HIS A 6 -9.49 -4.85 6.88
CA HIS A 6 -8.15 -5.17 6.40
C HIS A 6 -7.55 -6.37 7.15
N TRP A 7 -6.59 -7.02 6.53
CA TRP A 7 -5.69 -7.94 7.23
C TRP A 7 -4.81 -7.19 8.24
N THR A 8 -4.20 -7.92 9.17
CA THR A 8 -3.19 -7.35 10.05
C THR A 8 -1.89 -7.11 9.28
N THR A 9 -1.03 -6.25 9.81
CA THR A 9 0.32 -6.07 9.25
C THR A 9 1.13 -7.36 9.24
N LEU A 10 0.90 -8.25 10.21
CA LEU A 10 1.48 -9.60 10.21
C LEU A 10 0.92 -10.46 9.06
N GLY A 11 -0.40 -10.38 8.79
CA GLY A 11 -1.00 -11.04 7.64
C GLY A 11 -0.43 -10.55 6.31
N ALA A 12 -0.25 -9.22 6.18
CA ALA A 12 0.40 -8.62 5.02
C ALA A 12 1.86 -9.10 4.87
N TYR A 13 2.58 -9.26 5.98
CA TYR A 13 3.95 -9.78 5.97
C TYR A 13 4.01 -11.25 5.48
N TYR A 14 3.09 -12.11 5.90
CA TYR A 14 3.06 -13.49 5.40
C TYR A 14 2.75 -13.56 3.89
N ALA A 15 1.86 -12.70 3.40
CA ALA A 15 1.63 -12.59 1.96
C ALA A 15 2.87 -12.10 1.21
N TYR A 16 3.61 -11.13 1.80
CA TYR A 16 4.87 -10.66 1.26
C TYR A 16 5.96 -11.77 1.26
N GLN A 17 6.05 -12.58 2.31
CA GLN A 17 6.98 -13.72 2.32
C GLN A 17 6.67 -14.69 1.17
N GLN A 18 5.40 -14.99 0.93
CA GLN A 18 4.97 -15.84 -0.17
C GLN A 18 5.30 -15.23 -1.54
N PHE A 19 5.14 -13.90 -1.68
CA PHE A 19 5.57 -13.17 -2.86
C PHE A 19 7.08 -13.30 -3.08
N CYS A 20 7.90 -13.10 -2.05
CA CYS A 20 9.35 -13.26 -2.14
C CYS A 20 9.76 -14.69 -2.51
N GLU A 21 9.15 -15.69 -1.88
CA GLU A 21 9.41 -17.10 -2.19
C GLU A 21 9.13 -17.42 -3.66
N THR A 22 7.99 -16.93 -4.17
CA THR A 22 7.59 -17.15 -5.57
C THR A 22 8.59 -16.57 -6.57
N LEU A 23 9.23 -15.47 -6.22
CA LEU A 23 10.17 -14.74 -7.08
C LEU A 23 11.65 -15.01 -6.76
N GLY A 24 11.94 -15.84 -5.75
CA GLY A 24 13.31 -16.10 -5.31
C GLY A 24 13.99 -14.88 -4.67
N LEU A 25 13.20 -13.96 -4.07
CA LEU A 25 13.69 -12.78 -3.37
C LEU A 25 13.95 -13.09 -1.89
N THR A 26 14.87 -12.38 -1.28
CA THR A 26 15.08 -12.42 0.18
C THR A 26 14.03 -11.54 0.86
N PRO A 27 13.21 -12.08 1.80
CA PRO A 27 12.24 -11.27 2.51
C PRO A 27 12.90 -10.22 3.43
N PHE A 28 12.18 -9.12 3.68
CA PHE A 28 12.49 -8.15 4.72
C PHE A 28 12.68 -8.85 6.08
N ASP A 29 13.78 -8.58 6.73
CA ASP A 29 14.09 -9.13 8.05
C ASP A 29 13.46 -8.27 9.15
N ARG A 30 12.32 -8.72 9.68
CA ARG A 30 11.61 -8.02 10.75
C ARG A 30 12.42 -7.90 12.02
N ASP A 31 13.27 -8.88 12.31
CA ASP A 31 14.02 -8.95 13.57
C ASP A 31 15.20 -7.96 13.58
N ALA A 32 15.59 -7.46 12.41
CA ALA A 32 16.58 -6.39 12.26
C ALA A 32 16.00 -4.97 12.42
N HIS A 33 14.68 -4.83 12.63
CA HIS A 33 14.00 -3.53 12.71
C HIS A 33 13.19 -3.39 13.99
N THR A 34 13.05 -2.16 14.47
CA THR A 34 12.17 -1.86 15.62
C THR A 34 10.72 -1.87 15.20
N ALA A 35 9.91 -2.67 15.90
CA ALA A 35 8.47 -2.68 15.73
C ALA A 35 7.83 -1.61 16.63
N GLU A 36 7.00 -0.77 16.03
CA GLU A 36 6.17 0.23 16.70
C GLU A 36 4.71 -0.22 16.72
N THR A 37 3.94 0.19 17.72
CA THR A 37 2.55 -0.24 17.89
C THR A 37 1.61 0.91 18.26
N CYS A 38 0.34 0.76 17.84
CA CYS A 38 -0.80 1.57 18.33
C CYS A 38 -1.93 0.62 18.74
N GLU A 39 -2.27 0.60 20.02
CA GLU A 39 -3.17 -0.39 20.64
C GLU A 39 -4.67 -0.04 20.53
N ASP A 40 -5.03 1.21 20.28
CA ASP A 40 -6.43 1.68 20.26
C ASP A 40 -7.01 1.70 18.82
N PHE A 41 -6.88 0.61 18.07
CA PHE A 41 -7.41 0.55 16.73
C PHE A 41 -8.83 -0.03 16.70
N TYR A 42 -9.82 0.83 16.46
CA TYR A 42 -11.19 0.46 16.13
C TYR A 42 -11.45 0.77 14.66
N GLY A 43 -11.53 -0.25 13.83
CA GLY A 43 -11.64 -0.11 12.38
C GLY A 43 -13.07 0.02 11.85
N THR A 44 -13.21 -0.25 10.56
CA THR A 44 -14.45 -0.02 9.80
C THR A 44 -15.61 -0.94 10.20
N HIS A 45 -15.34 -2.16 10.66
CA HIS A 45 -16.39 -3.05 11.17
C HIS A 45 -16.99 -2.50 12.45
N TYR A 46 -16.13 -2.07 13.39
CA TYR A 46 -16.60 -1.47 14.61
C TYR A 46 -17.41 -0.19 14.36
N SER A 47 -16.97 0.66 13.43
CA SER A 47 -17.68 1.91 13.16
C SER A 47 -19.09 1.71 12.63
N LYS A 48 -19.33 0.61 11.92
CA LYS A 48 -20.65 0.24 11.39
C LYS A 48 -21.52 -0.43 12.45
N ALA A 49 -20.97 -1.35 13.23
CA ALA A 49 -21.71 -2.17 14.18
C ALA A 49 -21.78 -1.55 15.59
N ARG A 50 -20.76 -0.80 16.02
CA ARG A 50 -20.61 -0.15 17.34
C ARG A 50 -20.98 -1.07 18.51
N THR A 51 -20.49 -2.31 18.46
CA THR A 51 -20.74 -3.28 19.54
C THR A 51 -20.08 -2.80 20.83
N TRP A 52 -20.85 -2.82 21.93
CA TRP A 52 -20.43 -2.26 23.23
C TRP A 52 -19.26 -3.04 23.88
N ASN A 53 -19.07 -4.28 23.50
CA ASN A 53 -18.02 -5.18 24.03
C ASN A 53 -16.88 -5.43 23.03
N ALA A 54 -16.72 -4.59 22.02
CA ALA A 54 -15.62 -4.70 21.08
C ALA A 54 -14.30 -4.36 21.80
N GLU A 55 -13.32 -5.23 21.65
CA GLU A 55 -11.95 -4.95 22.05
C GLU A 55 -11.18 -4.35 20.88
N PRO A 56 -10.32 -3.35 21.10
CA PRO A 56 -9.50 -2.76 20.03
C PRO A 56 -8.51 -3.76 19.47
N ASP A 57 -8.12 -3.54 18.21
CA ASP A 57 -6.98 -4.18 17.60
C ASP A 57 -5.70 -3.36 17.86
N THR A 58 -4.55 -3.93 17.50
CA THR A 58 -3.26 -3.27 17.52
C THR A 58 -2.72 -3.16 16.10
N ILE A 59 -2.42 -1.94 15.66
CA ILE A 59 -1.64 -1.73 14.43
C ILE A 59 -0.16 -1.82 14.79
N THR A 60 0.60 -2.60 14.02
CA THR A 60 2.06 -2.71 14.14
C THR A 60 2.70 -2.24 12.85
N TRP A 61 3.80 -1.51 12.92
CA TRP A 61 4.63 -1.15 11.77
C TRP A 61 6.12 -1.16 12.15
N TYR A 62 6.99 -1.05 11.16
CA TYR A 62 8.44 -0.95 11.39
C TYR A 62 8.90 0.45 11.04
N ASP A 63 9.80 1.02 11.84
CA ASP A 63 10.34 2.37 11.63
C ASP A 63 11.27 2.41 10.39
N LEU A 64 10.65 2.47 9.22
CA LEU A 64 11.32 2.56 7.93
C LEU A 64 11.44 4.03 7.52
N GLN A 65 12.67 4.47 7.23
CA GLN A 65 13.00 5.85 6.87
C GLN A 65 12.90 6.13 5.35
N ASN A 66 12.14 5.32 4.63
CA ASN A 66 11.94 5.46 3.20
C ASN A 66 11.05 6.68 2.89
N SER A 67 11.31 7.33 1.75
CA SER A 67 10.48 8.42 1.26
C SER A 67 9.32 7.91 0.43
N LEU A 68 8.19 8.62 0.53
CA LEU A 68 7.01 8.48 -0.31
C LEU A 68 6.77 9.78 -1.05
N THR A 69 6.67 9.73 -2.37
CA THR A 69 6.19 10.85 -3.19
C THR A 69 4.77 10.55 -3.67
N VAL A 70 3.83 11.40 -3.28
CA VAL A 70 2.45 11.36 -3.78
C VAL A 70 2.32 12.37 -4.91
N TRP A 71 1.86 11.93 -6.07
CA TRP A 71 1.71 12.80 -7.24
C TRP A 71 0.28 13.25 -7.47
N ASN A 72 0.17 14.51 -7.90
CA ASN A 72 -1.06 15.03 -8.43
C ASN A 72 -1.15 14.64 -9.91
N VAL A 73 -2.11 13.77 -10.25
CA VAL A 73 -2.25 13.23 -11.60
C VAL A 73 -3.43 13.90 -12.29
N THR A 74 -3.14 14.76 -13.27
CA THR A 74 -4.13 15.54 -14.02
C THR A 74 -4.29 15.10 -15.48
N GLY A 75 -3.52 14.08 -15.92
CA GLY A 75 -3.53 13.54 -17.27
C GLY A 75 -2.92 12.14 -17.31
N PRO A 76 -3.03 11.40 -18.43
CA PRO A 76 -2.39 10.11 -18.60
C PRO A 76 -0.85 10.25 -18.61
N GLY A 77 -0.14 9.26 -18.10
CA GLY A 77 1.33 9.21 -18.12
C GLY A 77 2.00 9.85 -16.90
N GLN A 78 3.06 10.62 -17.14
CA GLN A 78 3.91 11.16 -16.08
C GLN A 78 3.22 12.25 -15.26
N PRO A 79 3.24 12.18 -13.93
CA PRO A 79 2.78 13.26 -13.07
C PRO A 79 3.73 14.47 -13.17
N THR A 80 3.19 15.66 -13.03
CA THR A 80 3.97 16.91 -13.15
C THR A 80 4.43 17.48 -11.81
N GLU A 81 3.70 17.21 -10.74
CA GLU A 81 3.98 17.70 -9.40
C GLU A 81 3.75 16.61 -8.35
N GLY A 82 4.56 16.56 -7.32
CA GLY A 82 4.44 15.62 -6.23
C GLY A 82 4.83 16.22 -4.89
N THR A 83 4.26 15.68 -3.83
CA THR A 83 4.66 16.00 -2.45
C THR A 83 5.40 14.79 -1.88
N THR A 84 6.65 15.03 -1.44
CA THR A 84 7.48 14.00 -0.82
C THR A 84 7.41 14.11 0.70
N THR A 85 7.16 12.97 1.35
CA THR A 85 7.04 12.82 2.81
C THR A 85 7.75 11.55 3.27
N GLY A 86 7.67 11.23 4.57
CA GLY A 86 8.00 9.89 5.07
C GLY A 86 6.95 8.86 4.63
N LEU A 87 7.30 7.59 4.79
CA LEU A 87 6.46 6.45 4.36
C LEU A 87 5.12 6.39 5.11
N TYR A 88 5.09 6.84 6.37
CA TYR A 88 3.93 6.76 7.25
C TYR A 88 3.43 8.15 7.66
N ASP A 89 2.11 8.31 7.70
CA ASP A 89 1.43 9.47 8.29
C ASP A 89 1.02 9.13 9.73
N LEU A 90 1.92 9.39 10.68
CA LEU A 90 1.67 9.06 12.10
C LEU A 90 0.56 9.90 12.74
N ASP A 91 0.17 11.04 12.14
CA ASP A 91 -0.96 11.82 12.64
C ASP A 91 -2.28 11.08 12.46
N LYS A 92 -2.37 10.16 11.50
CA LYS A 92 -3.53 9.27 11.33
C LYS A 92 -3.77 8.35 12.52
N LEU A 93 -2.76 8.04 13.32
CA LEU A 93 -2.94 7.26 14.56
C LEU A 93 -3.78 7.98 15.63
N ARG A 94 -3.99 9.30 15.48
CA ARG A 94 -4.80 10.13 16.39
C ARG A 94 -6.23 10.34 15.92
N VAL A 95 -6.56 9.89 14.70
CA VAL A 95 -7.89 10.04 14.11
C VAL A 95 -8.57 8.68 13.96
N TYR A 96 -9.83 8.72 13.52
CA TYR A 96 -10.65 7.52 13.37
C TYR A 96 -10.04 6.50 12.38
N ASP A 97 -9.62 6.92 11.19
CA ASP A 97 -9.04 6.06 10.16
C ASP A 97 -7.53 5.89 10.36
N LYS A 98 -7.16 5.14 11.41
CA LYS A 98 -5.76 4.89 11.76
C LYS A 98 -5.01 4.08 10.68
N TYR A 99 -5.70 3.19 9.95
CA TYR A 99 -5.06 2.39 8.90
C TYR A 99 -4.55 3.25 7.74
N ALA A 100 -5.11 4.44 7.54
CA ALA A 100 -4.62 5.41 6.55
C ALA A 100 -3.22 5.97 6.86
N MET A 101 -2.61 5.60 8.00
CA MET A 101 -1.20 5.91 8.27
C MET A 101 -0.26 5.29 7.20
N PHE A 102 -0.60 4.11 6.70
CA PHE A 102 0.18 3.47 5.64
C PHE A 102 0.02 4.24 4.33
N LEU A 103 1.14 4.66 3.73
CA LEU A 103 1.21 5.36 2.45
C LEU A 103 0.36 6.65 2.38
N HIS A 104 0.06 7.28 3.52
CA HIS A 104 -0.85 8.43 3.60
C HIS A 104 -2.25 8.14 2.99
N GLY A 105 -2.72 6.90 3.14
CA GLY A 105 -4.01 6.45 2.64
C GLY A 105 -4.00 5.97 1.20
N ASN A 106 -5.07 6.28 0.45
CA ASN A 106 -5.26 5.80 -0.92
C ASN A 106 -5.01 6.94 -1.91
N ASN A 107 -3.84 6.94 -2.51
CA ASN A 107 -3.42 7.92 -3.50
C ASN A 107 -3.58 7.35 -4.91
N GLY A 108 -3.86 8.21 -5.91
CA GLY A 108 -4.00 7.77 -7.30
C GLY A 108 -2.70 7.19 -7.85
N LEU A 109 -1.61 7.92 -7.67
CA LEU A 109 -0.26 7.48 -8.01
C LEU A 109 0.71 7.95 -6.94
N SER A 110 1.56 7.06 -6.47
CA SER A 110 2.65 7.39 -5.56
C SER A 110 3.87 6.51 -5.83
N ARG A 111 5.04 6.97 -5.40
CA ARG A 111 6.31 6.20 -5.43
C ARG A 111 6.91 6.12 -4.05
N VAL A 112 7.28 4.92 -3.66
CA VAL A 112 8.13 4.67 -2.50
C VAL A 112 9.53 4.39 -3.00
N GLU A 113 10.52 5.08 -2.43
CA GLU A 113 11.94 4.78 -2.67
C GLU A 113 12.38 3.67 -1.72
N GLY A 114 13.04 2.66 -2.25
CA GLY A 114 13.53 1.52 -1.47
C GLY A 114 15.04 1.39 -1.51
N SER A 115 15.57 0.38 -0.81
CA SER A 115 17.00 0.07 -0.72
C SER A 115 17.42 -1.12 -1.60
N GLY A 116 16.47 -1.79 -2.24
CA GLY A 116 16.72 -2.92 -3.14
C GLY A 116 17.14 -2.50 -4.54
N THR A 117 16.84 -3.33 -5.53
CA THR A 117 17.19 -3.09 -6.94
C THR A 117 15.97 -3.23 -7.83
N GLY A 118 15.99 -2.56 -8.99
CA GLY A 118 14.91 -2.63 -9.94
C GLY A 118 13.65 -1.85 -9.51
N LYS A 119 12.59 -2.02 -10.30
CA LYS A 119 11.33 -1.27 -10.12
C LYS A 119 10.13 -2.20 -10.18
N ILE A 120 9.15 -1.96 -9.33
CA ILE A 120 7.86 -2.66 -9.36
C ILE A 120 6.69 -1.68 -9.46
N LEU A 121 5.69 -2.02 -10.27
CA LEU A 121 4.39 -1.35 -10.27
C LEU A 121 3.39 -2.18 -9.47
N VAL A 122 2.77 -1.58 -8.46
CA VAL A 122 1.72 -2.20 -7.65
C VAL A 122 0.37 -1.57 -7.95
N ILE A 123 -0.53 -2.34 -8.55
CA ILE A 123 -1.92 -1.98 -8.80
C ILE A 123 -2.75 -2.54 -7.64
N LYS A 124 -3.48 -1.69 -6.92
CA LYS A 124 -3.96 -2.11 -5.60
C LYS A 124 -5.31 -1.57 -5.18
N ASP A 125 -5.88 -2.24 -4.15
CA ASP A 125 -6.80 -1.65 -3.18
C ASP A 125 -6.05 -1.31 -1.87
N SER A 126 -6.78 -0.91 -0.81
CA SER A 126 -6.18 -0.54 0.47
C SER A 126 -5.47 -1.68 1.21
N TYR A 127 -5.68 -2.94 0.84
CA TYR A 127 -4.95 -4.08 1.42
C TYR A 127 -3.45 -3.95 1.21
N ALA A 128 -3.01 -3.48 0.04
CA ALA A 128 -1.59 -3.32 -0.24
C ALA A 128 -0.91 -2.23 0.58
N ASN A 129 -1.65 -1.32 1.24
CA ASN A 129 -1.03 -0.21 1.97
C ASN A 129 -0.06 -0.69 3.07
N SER A 130 -0.39 -1.76 3.78
CA SER A 130 0.49 -2.36 4.80
C SER A 130 1.48 -3.40 4.24
N PHE A 131 1.34 -3.79 2.97
CA PHE A 131 2.23 -4.71 2.27
C PHE A 131 3.41 -3.98 1.59
N VAL A 132 3.13 -2.85 0.93
CA VAL A 132 4.11 -2.06 0.17
C VAL A 132 5.36 -1.68 0.99
N PRO A 133 5.28 -1.31 2.28
CA PRO A 133 6.46 -1.03 3.09
C PRO A 133 7.52 -2.12 3.06
N TYR A 134 7.14 -3.38 3.01
CA TYR A 134 8.09 -4.49 2.97
C TYR A 134 8.84 -4.60 1.64
N LEU A 135 8.23 -4.15 0.53
CA LEU A 135 8.87 -4.16 -0.79
C LEU A 135 10.10 -3.25 -0.86
N THR A 136 10.24 -2.29 0.07
CA THR A 136 11.41 -1.39 0.14
C THR A 136 12.74 -2.11 0.33
N ALA A 137 12.72 -3.32 0.86
CA ALA A 137 13.91 -4.17 0.97
C ALA A 137 14.34 -4.79 -0.38
N ASN A 138 13.41 -4.96 -1.33
CA ASN A 138 13.66 -5.69 -2.56
C ASN A 138 13.82 -4.79 -3.79
N TYR A 139 13.11 -3.66 -3.83
CA TYR A 139 13.08 -2.76 -4.99
C TYR A 139 13.67 -1.39 -4.67
N ALA A 140 14.28 -0.76 -5.68
CA ALA A 140 14.77 0.62 -5.59
C ALA A 140 13.63 1.62 -5.71
N ALA A 141 12.61 1.31 -6.52
CA ALA A 141 11.41 2.14 -6.67
C ALA A 141 10.15 1.27 -6.75
N ILE A 142 9.13 1.65 -5.98
CA ILE A 142 7.84 0.99 -5.92
C ILE A 142 6.77 2.02 -6.32
N ASP A 143 6.27 1.94 -7.55
CA ASP A 143 5.15 2.75 -7.99
C ASP A 143 3.84 2.08 -7.58
N VAL A 144 2.93 2.87 -7.02
CA VAL A 144 1.67 2.38 -6.47
C VAL A 144 0.51 3.11 -7.12
N VAL A 145 -0.40 2.35 -7.74
CA VAL A 145 -1.61 2.86 -8.42
C VAL A 145 -2.86 2.34 -7.74
N ASP A 146 -3.77 3.27 -7.40
CA ASP A 146 -5.11 2.95 -6.92
C ASP A 146 -6.15 3.54 -7.90
N PHE A 147 -6.81 2.68 -8.67
CA PHE A 147 -7.76 3.11 -9.70
C PHE A 147 -9.00 3.84 -9.20
N ARG A 148 -9.26 3.82 -7.88
CA ARG A 148 -10.31 4.67 -7.29
C ARG A 148 -9.98 6.16 -7.39
N ASN A 149 -8.68 6.49 -7.47
CA ASN A 149 -8.14 7.84 -7.50
C ASN A 149 -7.23 8.10 -8.73
N TYR A 150 -6.90 7.06 -9.52
CA TYR A 150 -6.16 7.16 -10.77
C TYR A 150 -7.10 6.87 -11.94
N ASN A 151 -7.40 7.88 -12.76
CA ASN A 151 -8.46 7.83 -13.76
C ASN A 151 -8.00 7.51 -15.18
N TYR A 152 -6.75 7.06 -15.35
CA TYR A 152 -6.12 6.85 -16.65
C TYR A 152 -5.71 5.39 -16.84
N GLY A 153 -5.41 5.00 -18.09
CA GLY A 153 -4.75 3.74 -18.40
C GLY A 153 -3.29 3.70 -17.94
N LEU A 154 -2.68 2.54 -17.96
CA LEU A 154 -1.31 2.34 -17.49
C LEU A 154 -0.27 2.30 -18.61
N ASP A 155 -0.68 2.28 -19.88
CA ASP A 155 0.20 2.15 -21.03
C ASP A 155 1.32 3.20 -21.06
N GLN A 156 0.99 4.48 -20.82
CA GLN A 156 1.97 5.56 -20.78
C GLN A 156 2.85 5.50 -19.53
N LEU A 157 2.30 5.14 -18.38
CA LEU A 157 3.07 4.95 -17.14
C LEU A 157 4.07 3.79 -17.30
N ILE A 158 3.62 2.67 -17.87
CA ILE A 158 4.47 1.51 -18.13
C ILE A 158 5.54 1.83 -19.18
N ALA A 159 5.18 2.50 -20.27
CA ALA A 159 6.12 2.87 -21.33
C ALA A 159 7.20 3.88 -20.87
N ALA A 160 6.89 4.69 -19.88
CA ALA A 160 7.81 5.69 -19.32
C ALA A 160 8.73 5.14 -18.21
N ASN A 161 8.46 3.94 -17.71
CA ASN A 161 9.21 3.32 -16.62
C ASN A 161 9.54 1.87 -17.00
N ASP A 162 10.79 1.50 -16.84
CA ASP A 162 11.23 0.10 -17.05
C ASP A 162 10.93 -0.70 -15.79
N TYR A 163 9.69 -1.19 -15.66
CA TYR A 163 9.30 -2.05 -14.54
C TYR A 163 9.79 -3.47 -14.76
N ASP A 164 10.49 -4.02 -13.78
CA ASP A 164 10.88 -5.44 -13.76
C ASP A 164 9.69 -6.34 -13.47
N GLN A 165 8.69 -5.80 -12.71
CA GLN A 165 7.51 -6.54 -12.30
C GLN A 165 6.27 -5.65 -12.18
N ILE A 166 5.11 -6.28 -12.37
CA ILE A 166 3.79 -5.69 -12.09
C ILE A 166 3.06 -6.62 -11.13
N LEU A 167 2.66 -6.10 -9.97
CA LEU A 167 1.86 -6.81 -8.97
C LEU A 167 0.45 -6.23 -8.92
N VAL A 168 -0.57 -7.09 -9.09
CA VAL A 168 -1.98 -6.74 -8.82
C VAL A 168 -2.35 -7.32 -7.46
N LEU A 169 -2.58 -6.47 -6.46
CA LEU A 169 -2.87 -6.88 -5.09
C LEU A 169 -4.15 -6.23 -4.57
N TYR A 170 -5.17 -7.06 -4.44
CA TYR A 170 -6.51 -6.70 -4.00
C TYR A 170 -7.01 -7.68 -2.94
N SER A 171 -7.87 -7.21 -2.05
CA SER A 171 -8.74 -8.13 -1.31
C SER A 171 -9.68 -8.86 -2.26
N TYR A 172 -10.07 -10.08 -1.93
CA TYR A 172 -11.01 -10.84 -2.75
C TYR A 172 -12.33 -10.06 -2.99
N ALA A 173 -12.85 -9.43 -1.96
CA ALA A 173 -14.09 -8.67 -2.05
C ALA A 173 -13.96 -7.48 -3.01
N SER A 174 -12.87 -6.70 -2.92
CA SER A 174 -12.63 -5.60 -3.85
C SER A 174 -12.38 -6.10 -5.27
N PHE A 175 -11.58 -7.14 -5.45
CA PHE A 175 -11.26 -7.69 -6.77
C PHE A 175 -12.52 -8.08 -7.56
N THR A 176 -13.52 -8.68 -6.88
CA THR A 176 -14.76 -9.12 -7.52
C THR A 176 -15.77 -8.01 -7.77
N THR A 177 -15.60 -6.85 -7.17
CA THR A 177 -16.58 -5.75 -7.23
C THR A 177 -16.02 -4.42 -7.72
N ASP A 178 -14.68 -4.32 -7.93
CA ASP A 178 -14.01 -3.10 -8.35
C ASP A 178 -14.44 -2.72 -9.78
N PRO A 179 -15.12 -1.57 -9.97
CA PRO A 179 -15.59 -1.15 -11.27
C PRO A 179 -14.51 -0.49 -12.13
N TYR A 180 -13.29 -0.35 -11.62
CA TYR A 180 -12.20 0.42 -12.26
C TYR A 180 -11.02 -0.45 -12.72
N LEU A 181 -10.93 -1.71 -12.26
CA LEU A 181 -9.79 -2.58 -12.55
C LEU A 181 -9.59 -2.83 -14.05
N TYR A 182 -10.64 -2.69 -14.88
CA TYR A 182 -10.54 -2.78 -16.34
C TYR A 182 -9.54 -1.77 -16.93
N ARG A 183 -9.27 -0.66 -16.24
CA ARG A 183 -8.29 0.37 -16.67
C ARG A 183 -6.88 -0.16 -16.78
N ALA A 184 -6.56 -1.27 -16.11
CA ALA A 184 -5.27 -1.92 -16.25
C ALA A 184 -5.00 -2.44 -17.68
N GLY A 185 -6.06 -2.70 -18.45
CA GLY A 185 -5.96 -3.20 -19.83
C GLY A 185 -6.36 -2.19 -20.91
N VAL A 186 -6.61 -0.93 -20.56
CA VAL A 186 -7.04 0.12 -21.49
C VAL A 186 -5.88 1.07 -21.77
N ALA A 187 -5.69 1.42 -23.03
CA ALA A 187 -4.78 2.49 -23.41
C ALA A 187 -5.28 3.83 -22.87
N GLY A 188 -4.37 4.66 -22.33
CA GLY A 188 -4.67 5.95 -21.74
C GLY A 188 -4.91 7.07 -22.75
#